data_6a55ce7ebf1cdd9e9356bdeeffa19d18
#
_entry.id   6a55ce7ebf1cdd9e9356bdeeffa19d18
#
_cell.length_a   1.000
_cell.length_b   1.000
_cell.length_c   1.000
_cell.angle_alpha   90.00
_cell.angle_beta   90.00
_cell.angle_gamma   90.00
#
_symmetry.space_group_name_H-M   'P 1'
#
loop_
_entity.id
_entity.type
_entity.pdbx_description
1 polymer ?
#
loop_
_entity_poly.entity_id
_entity_poly.type
_entity_poly.pdbx_seq_one_letter_code
_entity_poly.pdbx_strand_id
1 'polypeptide(L)'
;MKAIQWRWLFFLIVMLQPFSAAGQSYVTWQGLEPDKLASMWLLKRFVDPQAEFTLVSKGSMINNVIPFDLPSAQFKRSHSRSTFESILQDQGLNDERLIYIGKIIHDIEINTWKTKKLKETPTVQNELWEIIDQEQDEQKTIHKAMEFFDKIYREKDQ
;
A
#
# COMPACT_ATOMS: atom_id res chain seq x y z
N MET A 1 -34.81 60.48 -20.10
CA MET A 1 -33.47 60.23 -19.48
C MET A 1 -33.56 58.89 -18.77
N LYS A 2 -32.96 57.80 -19.32
CA LYS A 2 -33.01 56.46 -18.77
C LYS A 2 -31.68 56.20 -18.03
N ALA A 3 -31.74 55.94 -16.74
CA ALA A 3 -30.61 55.60 -15.90
C ALA A 3 -30.19 54.17 -16.15
N ILE A 4 -28.93 53.99 -16.61
CA ILE A 4 -28.34 52.67 -16.79
C ILE A 4 -27.81 52.20 -15.44
N GLN A 5 -28.44 51.14 -14.89
CA GLN A 5 -27.96 50.48 -13.68
C GLN A 5 -26.85 49.49 -14.03
N TRP A 6 -25.62 49.78 -13.65
CA TRP A 6 -24.48 48.89 -13.73
C TRP A 6 -24.55 47.89 -12.56
N ARG A 7 -25.03 46.69 -12.86
CA ARG A 7 -24.96 45.58 -11.92
C ARG A 7 -23.55 45.00 -12.01
N TRP A 8 -22.75 45.19 -10.95
CA TRP A 8 -21.45 44.58 -10.76
C TRP A 8 -21.60 43.08 -10.59
N LEU A 9 -21.29 42.32 -11.63
CA LEU A 9 -21.09 40.87 -11.55
C LEU A 9 -19.74 40.62 -10.90
N PHE A 10 -19.73 40.42 -9.61
CA PHE A 10 -18.58 39.80 -8.93
C PHE A 10 -18.46 38.34 -9.37
N PHE A 11 -17.58 38.06 -10.34
CA PHE A 11 -17.10 36.74 -10.60
C PHE A 11 -16.23 36.31 -9.41
N LEU A 12 -16.80 35.48 -8.53
CA LEU A 12 -16.08 34.77 -7.48
C LEU A 12 -15.20 33.73 -8.17
N ILE A 13 -13.98 34.08 -8.53
CA ILE A 13 -12.96 33.12 -8.98
C ILE A 13 -12.56 32.34 -7.71
N VAL A 14 -13.22 31.20 -7.50
CA VAL A 14 -12.75 30.20 -6.54
C VAL A 14 -11.45 29.65 -7.11
N MET A 15 -10.33 30.19 -6.65
CA MET A 15 -9.01 29.63 -6.89
C MET A 15 -9.01 28.25 -6.23
N LEU A 16 -9.30 27.20 -7.02
CA LEU A 16 -8.97 25.82 -6.65
C LEU A 16 -7.44 25.74 -6.60
N GLN A 17 -6.88 26.02 -5.44
CA GLN A 17 -5.50 25.67 -5.15
C GLN A 17 -5.41 24.16 -5.20
N PRO A 18 -4.52 23.55 -6.01
CA PRO A 18 -4.25 22.13 -5.89
C PRO A 18 -3.67 21.93 -4.47
N PHE A 19 -4.47 21.33 -3.61
CA PHE A 19 -4.02 20.89 -2.30
C PHE A 19 -3.08 19.70 -2.58
N SER A 20 -1.81 19.99 -2.81
CA SER A 20 -0.74 18.99 -2.79
C SER A 20 -0.57 18.61 -1.33
N ALA A 21 -1.39 17.69 -0.86
CA ALA A 21 -1.12 17.04 0.41
C ALA A 21 0.24 16.32 0.24
N ALA A 22 1.24 16.77 0.98
CA ALA A 22 2.48 16.03 1.10
C ALA A 22 2.12 14.61 1.56
N GLY A 23 2.62 13.58 0.88
CA GLY A 23 2.37 12.20 1.23
C GLY A 23 2.85 11.89 2.65
N GLN A 24 2.23 10.90 3.28
CA GLN A 24 2.66 10.45 4.59
C GLN A 24 3.95 9.63 4.45
N SER A 25 4.85 9.82 5.41
CA SER A 25 6.08 9.03 5.50
C SER A 25 5.82 7.81 6.39
N TYR A 26 6.02 6.63 5.82
CA TYR A 26 5.88 5.36 6.50
C TYR A 26 7.24 4.76 6.83
N VAL A 27 7.35 4.09 7.97
CA VAL A 27 8.59 3.42 8.39
C VAL A 27 8.33 1.97 8.75
N THR A 28 9.27 1.10 8.35
CA THR A 28 9.34 -0.30 8.75
C THR A 28 10.78 -0.74 8.90
N TRP A 29 11.00 -1.93 9.47
CA TRP A 29 12.34 -2.49 9.55
C TRP A 29 12.81 -3.04 8.20
N GLN A 30 14.13 -2.98 7.99
CA GLN A 30 14.82 -3.66 6.88
C GLN A 30 14.47 -5.15 6.83
N GLY A 31 14.65 -5.73 5.65
CA GLY A 31 14.21 -7.08 5.34
C GLY A 31 12.83 -7.04 4.66
N LEU A 32 12.86 -7.23 3.35
CA LEU A 32 11.66 -7.26 2.53
C LEU A 32 11.05 -8.66 2.57
N GLU A 33 9.74 -8.72 2.74
CA GLU A 33 8.91 -9.93 2.78
C GLU A 33 7.67 -9.72 1.92
N PRO A 34 7.01 -10.78 1.43
CA PRO A 34 5.82 -10.66 0.60
C PRO A 34 4.71 -9.77 1.18
N ASP A 35 4.35 -9.94 2.45
CA ASP A 35 3.32 -9.12 3.12
C ASP A 35 3.71 -7.65 3.21
N LYS A 36 4.99 -7.37 3.51
CA LYS A 36 5.50 -6.00 3.59
C LYS A 36 5.41 -5.29 2.24
N LEU A 37 5.86 -5.95 1.17
CA LEU A 37 5.80 -5.43 -0.20
C LEU A 37 4.36 -5.20 -0.67
N ALA A 38 3.47 -6.17 -0.40
CA ALA A 38 2.04 -6.05 -0.69
C ALA A 38 1.41 -4.87 0.10
N SER A 39 1.78 -4.71 1.37
CA SER A 39 1.30 -3.63 2.23
C SER A 39 1.77 -2.25 1.73
N MET A 40 3.03 -2.13 1.31
CA MET A 40 3.54 -0.90 0.68
C MET A 40 2.77 -0.58 -0.61
N TRP A 41 2.52 -1.58 -1.46
CA TRP A 41 1.73 -1.40 -2.68
C TRP A 41 0.31 -0.94 -2.37
N LEU A 42 -0.37 -1.57 -1.41
CA LEU A 42 -1.72 -1.21 -1.00
C LEU A 42 -1.79 0.23 -0.49
N LEU A 43 -0.86 0.61 0.39
CA LEU A 43 -0.75 1.99 0.90
C LEU A 43 -0.55 2.97 -0.25
N LYS A 44 0.40 2.70 -1.14
CA LYS A 44 0.76 3.60 -2.25
C LYS A 44 -0.33 3.75 -3.30
N ARG A 45 -1.11 2.71 -3.58
CA ARG A 45 -2.10 2.73 -4.67
C ARG A 45 -3.50 3.13 -4.21
N PHE A 46 -3.89 2.83 -2.96
CA PHE A 46 -5.28 2.92 -2.53
C PHE A 46 -5.49 3.78 -1.28
N VAL A 47 -4.44 4.12 -0.55
CA VAL A 47 -4.55 4.92 0.69
C VAL A 47 -3.89 6.29 0.51
N ASP A 48 -2.63 6.31 0.10
CA ASP A 48 -1.85 7.55 -0.07
C ASP A 48 -0.94 7.46 -1.30
N PRO A 49 -1.36 7.98 -2.45
CA PRO A 49 -0.57 7.95 -3.68
C PRO A 49 0.79 8.65 -3.58
N GLN A 50 0.98 9.53 -2.60
CA GLN A 50 2.24 10.21 -2.32
C GLN A 50 3.05 9.56 -1.18
N ALA A 51 2.61 8.40 -0.66
CA ALA A 51 3.30 7.69 0.41
C ALA A 51 4.79 7.49 0.10
N GLU A 52 5.64 7.75 1.09
CA GLU A 52 7.08 7.46 1.05
C GLU A 52 7.41 6.39 2.09
N PHE A 53 8.32 5.48 1.73
CA PHE A 53 8.70 4.36 2.60
C PHE A 53 10.17 4.44 2.97
N THR A 54 10.43 4.38 4.28
CA THR A 54 11.78 4.34 4.84
C THR A 54 11.99 3.00 5.57
N LEU A 55 13.05 2.30 5.18
CA LEU A 55 13.45 1.07 5.86
C LEU A 55 14.60 1.39 6.83
N VAL A 56 14.47 0.93 8.07
CA VAL A 56 15.44 1.20 9.14
C VAL A 56 15.88 -0.10 9.80
N SER A 57 17.05 -0.05 10.43
CA SER A 57 17.54 -1.20 11.19
C SER A 57 16.58 -1.58 12.31
N LYS A 58 16.48 -2.88 12.60
CA LYS A 58 15.60 -3.39 13.66
C LYS A 58 15.92 -2.71 15.00
N GLY A 59 14.88 -2.21 15.65
CA GLY A 59 15.00 -1.50 16.91
C GLY A 59 15.23 0.01 16.78
N SER A 60 15.47 0.54 15.57
CA SER A 60 15.52 1.98 15.34
C SER A 60 14.13 2.60 15.48
N MET A 61 14.09 3.83 16.00
CA MET A 61 12.88 4.64 16.10
C MET A 61 13.08 5.92 15.28
N ILE A 62 12.07 6.29 14.51
CA ILE A 62 12.01 7.57 13.79
C ILE A 62 10.78 8.31 14.28
N ASN A 63 10.93 9.58 14.60
CA ASN A 63 9.81 10.45 14.98
C ASN A 63 9.12 11.02 13.74
N ASN A 64 7.84 11.37 13.89
CA ASN A 64 7.02 12.02 12.86
C ASN A 64 6.81 11.20 11.58
N VAL A 65 6.82 9.87 11.69
CA VAL A 65 6.52 8.91 10.63
C VAL A 65 5.51 7.88 11.11
N ILE A 66 4.78 7.27 10.19
CA ILE A 66 3.78 6.25 10.51
C ILE A 66 4.45 4.87 10.48
N PRO A 67 4.56 4.18 11.61
CA PRO A 67 5.08 2.83 11.64
C PRO A 67 4.07 1.83 11.02
N PHE A 68 4.54 0.91 10.20
CA PHE A 68 3.76 -0.22 9.71
C PHE A 68 4.61 -1.50 9.71
N ASP A 69 3.96 -2.65 9.80
CA ASP A 69 4.60 -3.97 9.87
C ASP A 69 5.66 -4.07 10.98
N LEU A 70 5.41 -3.39 12.09
CA LEU A 70 6.21 -3.42 13.31
C LEU A 70 5.34 -3.83 14.50
N PRO A 71 5.91 -4.43 15.57
CA PRO A 71 5.13 -4.84 16.76
C PRO A 71 4.33 -3.71 17.42
N SER A 72 4.84 -2.47 17.38
CA SER A 72 4.20 -1.28 17.93
C SER A 72 3.29 -0.55 16.93
N ALA A 73 3.24 -0.98 15.65
CA ALA A 73 2.48 -0.31 14.62
C ALA A 73 0.97 -0.56 14.73
N GLN A 74 0.17 0.36 14.21
CA GLN A 74 -1.25 0.18 14.00
C GLN A 74 -1.48 -0.91 12.94
N PHE A 75 -0.83 -0.79 11.79
CA PHE A 75 -0.86 -1.79 10.73
C PHE A 75 0.24 -2.82 10.95
N LYS A 76 -0.14 -3.97 11.44
CA LYS A 76 0.81 -5.05 11.75
C LYS A 76 0.19 -6.42 11.56
N ARG A 77 1.07 -7.39 11.35
CA ARG A 77 0.72 -8.80 11.35
C ARG A 77 0.31 -9.27 12.75
N SER A 78 -0.62 -10.19 12.78
CA SER A 78 -1.00 -10.98 13.96
C SER A 78 -0.91 -12.48 13.65
N HIS A 79 -1.21 -13.32 14.63
CA HIS A 79 -1.27 -14.77 14.42
C HIS A 79 -2.37 -15.24 13.45
N SER A 80 -3.35 -14.41 13.15
CA SER A 80 -4.50 -14.74 12.31
C SER A 80 -4.73 -13.77 11.15
N ARG A 81 -3.84 -12.79 10.95
CA ARG A 81 -4.02 -11.76 9.94
C ARG A 81 -2.68 -11.16 9.50
N SER A 82 -2.50 -10.99 8.21
CA SER A 82 -1.36 -10.30 7.63
C SER A 82 -1.45 -8.78 7.86
N THR A 83 -0.35 -8.08 7.66
CA THR A 83 -0.31 -6.59 7.68
C THR A 83 -1.19 -6.03 6.59
N PHE A 84 -1.16 -6.62 5.39
CA PHE A 84 -2.03 -6.26 4.27
C PHE A 84 -3.52 -6.30 4.65
N GLU A 85 -3.96 -7.41 5.26
CA GLU A 85 -5.35 -7.55 5.71
C GLU A 85 -5.72 -6.56 6.82
N SER A 86 -4.77 -6.21 7.69
CA SER A 86 -4.97 -5.17 8.71
C SER A 86 -5.24 -3.81 8.07
N ILE A 87 -4.50 -3.45 7.02
CA ILE A 87 -4.70 -2.20 6.27
C ILE A 87 -6.06 -2.21 5.56
N LEU A 88 -6.41 -3.31 4.86
CA LEU A 88 -7.72 -3.44 4.20
C LEU A 88 -8.87 -3.14 5.17
N GLN A 89 -8.82 -3.76 6.34
CA GLN A 89 -9.87 -3.60 7.35
C GLN A 89 -9.91 -2.18 7.92
N ASP A 90 -8.78 -1.63 8.29
CA ASP A 90 -8.69 -0.30 8.93
C ASP A 90 -9.13 0.81 7.97
N GLN A 91 -8.77 0.68 6.70
CA GLN A 91 -9.10 1.65 5.65
C GLN A 91 -10.47 1.39 4.98
N GLY A 92 -11.19 0.35 5.38
CA GLY A 92 -12.50 -0.01 4.82
C GLY A 92 -12.46 -0.34 3.33
N LEU A 93 -11.35 -0.87 2.82
CA LEU A 93 -11.18 -1.22 1.42
C LEU A 93 -11.87 -2.55 1.11
N ASN A 94 -12.94 -2.49 0.32
CA ASN A 94 -13.82 -3.63 0.02
C ASN A 94 -13.80 -4.06 -1.45
N ASP A 95 -12.80 -3.64 -2.23
CA ASP A 95 -12.61 -4.10 -3.61
C ASP A 95 -12.30 -5.61 -3.62
N GLU A 96 -13.04 -6.39 -4.41
CA GLU A 96 -12.91 -7.86 -4.47
C GLU A 96 -11.53 -8.32 -4.91
N ARG A 97 -10.84 -7.54 -5.74
CA ARG A 97 -9.47 -7.82 -6.21
C ARG A 97 -8.46 -7.64 -5.07
N LEU A 98 -8.64 -6.60 -4.25
CA LEU A 98 -7.83 -6.38 -3.06
C LEU A 98 -8.04 -7.48 -2.04
N ILE A 99 -9.30 -7.89 -1.82
CA ILE A 99 -9.64 -9.01 -0.94
C ILE A 99 -9.00 -10.31 -1.45
N TYR A 100 -9.00 -10.53 -2.77
CA TYR A 100 -8.35 -11.70 -3.36
C TYR A 100 -6.83 -11.71 -3.15
N ILE A 101 -6.16 -10.57 -3.38
CA ILE A 101 -4.73 -10.41 -3.09
C ILE A 101 -4.47 -10.66 -1.60
N GLY A 102 -5.31 -10.09 -0.72
CA GLY A 102 -5.24 -10.33 0.72
C GLY A 102 -5.30 -11.81 1.11
N LYS A 103 -6.15 -12.61 0.44
CA LYS A 103 -6.22 -14.06 0.65
C LYS A 103 -4.94 -14.78 0.21
N ILE A 104 -4.32 -14.36 -0.88
CA ILE A 104 -3.01 -14.89 -1.32
C ILE A 104 -1.93 -14.55 -0.28
N ILE A 105 -1.85 -13.31 0.16
CA ILE A 105 -0.87 -12.87 1.17
C ILE A 105 -1.11 -13.60 2.49
N HIS A 106 -2.37 -13.76 2.92
CA HIS A 106 -2.72 -14.57 4.09
C HIS A 106 -2.20 -16.00 3.96
N ASP A 107 -2.40 -16.60 2.80
CA ASP A 107 -2.00 -17.99 2.53
C ASP A 107 -0.46 -18.13 2.50
N ILE A 108 0.27 -17.09 2.12
CA ILE A 108 1.74 -17.04 2.19
C ILE A 108 2.22 -16.90 3.65
N GLU A 109 1.71 -15.92 4.37
CA GLU A 109 2.31 -15.42 5.63
C GLU A 109 1.72 -16.08 6.89
N ILE A 110 0.46 -16.44 6.86
CA ILE A 110 -0.25 -17.01 8.03
C ILE A 110 -0.37 -18.51 7.90
N ASN A 111 -0.64 -19.02 6.69
CA ASN A 111 -0.78 -20.46 6.44
C ASN A 111 0.57 -21.11 6.07
N THR A 112 1.61 -20.87 6.87
CA THR A 112 2.99 -21.27 6.53
C THR A 112 3.22 -22.79 6.55
N TRP A 113 2.48 -23.53 7.40
CA TRP A 113 2.71 -24.95 7.67
C TRP A 113 1.71 -25.90 6.99
N LYS A 114 0.79 -25.37 6.18
CA LYS A 114 -0.29 -26.14 5.56
C LYS A 114 -0.19 -26.06 4.04
N THR A 115 -0.84 -26.99 3.38
CA THR A 115 -1.08 -26.88 1.94
C THR A 115 -1.75 -25.55 1.63
N LYS A 116 -1.25 -24.83 0.64
CA LYS A 116 -1.80 -23.54 0.23
C LYS A 116 -3.26 -23.70 -0.19
N LYS A 117 -4.10 -22.76 0.22
CA LYS A 117 -5.55 -22.82 -0.02
C LYS A 117 -5.93 -22.39 -1.43
N LEU A 118 -5.17 -21.48 -2.00
CA LEU A 118 -5.37 -20.98 -3.35
C LEU A 118 -4.32 -21.60 -4.28
N LYS A 119 -4.76 -22.05 -5.46
CA LYS A 119 -3.86 -22.68 -6.45
C LYS A 119 -2.79 -21.72 -6.99
N GLU A 120 -3.06 -20.41 -6.95
CA GLU A 120 -2.17 -19.36 -7.40
C GLU A 120 -1.07 -19.03 -6.38
N THR A 121 -1.31 -19.28 -5.09
CA THR A 121 -0.40 -18.89 -4.00
C THR A 121 1.04 -19.36 -4.21
N PRO A 122 1.32 -20.63 -4.58
CA PRO A 122 2.70 -21.07 -4.78
C PRO A 122 3.43 -20.28 -5.87
N THR A 123 2.75 -19.97 -6.98
CA THR A 123 3.32 -19.20 -8.08
C THR A 123 3.62 -17.76 -7.63
N VAL A 124 2.65 -17.08 -7.03
CA VAL A 124 2.80 -15.72 -6.53
C VAL A 124 3.90 -15.65 -5.46
N GLN A 125 3.96 -16.62 -4.56
CA GLN A 125 4.99 -16.70 -3.54
C GLN A 125 6.38 -16.82 -4.14
N ASN A 126 6.57 -17.70 -5.12
CA ASN A 126 7.85 -17.91 -5.79
C ASN A 126 8.28 -16.64 -6.56
N GLU A 127 7.40 -16.02 -7.34
CA GLU A 127 7.71 -14.81 -8.08
C GLU A 127 8.08 -13.65 -7.14
N LEU A 128 7.43 -13.49 -5.98
CA LEU A 128 7.79 -12.48 -4.99
C LEU A 128 9.16 -12.73 -4.37
N TRP A 129 9.48 -13.98 -4.03
CA TRP A 129 10.81 -14.32 -3.52
C TRP A 129 11.90 -14.13 -4.59
N GLU A 130 11.62 -14.44 -5.86
CA GLU A 130 12.55 -14.15 -6.96
C GLU A 130 12.80 -12.64 -7.08
N ILE A 131 11.77 -11.79 -6.97
CA ILE A 131 11.92 -10.34 -6.98
C ILE A 131 12.82 -9.88 -5.80
N ILE A 132 12.62 -10.45 -4.61
CA ILE A 132 13.38 -10.11 -3.41
C ILE A 132 14.84 -10.55 -3.54
N ASP A 133 15.09 -11.76 -4.02
CA ASP A 133 16.42 -12.37 -4.06
C ASP A 133 17.31 -11.84 -5.20
N GLN A 134 16.71 -11.40 -6.32
CA GLN A 134 17.44 -10.92 -7.49
C GLN A 134 18.01 -9.51 -7.32
N GLU A 135 17.46 -8.71 -6.43
CA GLU A 135 17.85 -7.31 -6.27
C GLU A 135 18.57 -7.08 -4.94
N GLN A 136 19.71 -6.40 -4.99
CA GLN A 136 20.43 -5.95 -3.79
C GLN A 136 19.94 -4.57 -3.31
N ASP A 137 19.28 -3.83 -4.18
CA ASP A 137 18.73 -2.50 -3.90
C ASP A 137 17.25 -2.61 -3.48
N GLU A 138 16.98 -2.33 -2.21
CA GLU A 138 15.64 -2.39 -1.65
C GLU A 138 14.64 -1.50 -2.41
N GLN A 139 15.05 -0.34 -2.93
CA GLN A 139 14.15 0.55 -3.69
C GLN A 139 13.77 -0.06 -5.05
N LYS A 140 14.69 -0.75 -5.71
CA LYS A 140 14.39 -1.48 -6.95
C LYS A 140 13.49 -2.68 -6.69
N THR A 141 13.71 -3.40 -5.59
CA THR A 141 12.84 -4.50 -5.17
C THR A 141 11.42 -3.99 -4.94
N ILE A 142 11.26 -2.89 -4.19
CA ILE A 142 9.97 -2.26 -3.95
C ILE A 142 9.30 -1.88 -5.26
N HIS A 143 10.05 -1.25 -6.18
CA HIS A 143 9.50 -0.85 -7.49
C HIS A 143 8.99 -2.05 -8.31
N LYS A 144 9.78 -3.11 -8.43
CA LYS A 144 9.38 -4.35 -9.12
C LYS A 144 8.16 -5.00 -8.47
N ALA A 145 8.10 -5.02 -7.14
CA ALA A 145 6.95 -5.54 -6.42
C ALA A 145 5.68 -4.69 -6.66
N MET A 146 5.82 -3.36 -6.78
CA MET A 146 4.69 -2.49 -7.16
C MET A 146 4.12 -2.87 -8.54
N GLU A 147 5.00 -3.06 -9.54
CA GLU A 147 4.58 -3.49 -10.89
C GLU A 147 3.93 -4.87 -10.88
N PHE A 148 4.49 -5.79 -10.10
CA PHE A 148 3.97 -7.15 -9.93
C PHE A 148 2.55 -7.15 -9.37
N PHE A 149 2.29 -6.42 -8.28
CA PHE A 149 0.95 -6.32 -7.71
C PHE A 149 -0.02 -5.55 -8.61
N ASP A 150 0.43 -4.53 -9.33
CA ASP A 150 -0.36 -3.82 -10.33
C ASP A 150 -0.84 -4.79 -11.44
N LYS A 151 0.01 -5.76 -11.84
CA LYS A 151 -0.35 -6.80 -12.81
C LYS A 151 -1.41 -7.74 -12.23
N ILE A 152 -1.20 -8.33 -11.05
CA ILE A 152 -2.17 -9.23 -10.40
C ILE A 152 -3.52 -8.54 -10.23
N TYR A 153 -3.51 -7.29 -9.79
CA TYR A 153 -4.74 -6.52 -9.58
C TYR A 153 -5.53 -6.31 -10.87
N ARG A 154 -4.87 -6.07 -12.01
CA ARG A 154 -5.52 -5.94 -13.33
C ARG A 154 -6.01 -7.27 -13.90
N GLU A 155 -5.25 -8.35 -13.73
CA GLU A 155 -5.59 -9.67 -14.31
C GLU A 155 -6.79 -10.32 -13.64
N LYS A 156 -7.14 -9.92 -12.43
CA LYS A 156 -8.31 -10.44 -11.72
C LYS A 156 -9.65 -10.00 -12.34
N ASP A 157 -9.65 -9.03 -13.24
CA ASP A 157 -10.85 -8.55 -13.94
C ASP A 157 -11.19 -9.39 -15.20
N GLN A 158 -10.35 -10.36 -15.57
CA GLN A 158 -10.53 -11.24 -16.73
C GLN A 158 -10.96 -12.65 -16.31
#